data_6cd517d67b4adc359aaf34bde382b1ac
#
_entry.id   6cd517d67b4adc359aaf34bde382b1ac
#
_cell.length_a   1.000
_cell.length_b   1.000
_cell.length_c   1.000
_cell.angle_alpha   90.00
_cell.angle_beta   90.00
_cell.angle_gamma   90.00
#
_symmetry.space_group_name_H-M   'P 1'
#
loop_
_entity.id
_entity.type
_entity.pdbx_description
1 polymer ?
#
loop_
_entity_poly.entity_id
_entity_poly.type
_entity_poly.pdbx_seq_one_letter_code
_entity_poly.pdbx_strand_id
1 'polypeptide(L)'
;MRADPSAHQAGKVARAVVGVLVAVAFAVAGCTSPAANPAKPAHQAAHDRSRPNFVFVLTDDLAWNLVSHMPHLLAMQRAGTTMSRYYVVDSLCCPSRSAIFTGQYPHDDGVFTNAGNDGGYFAFNRHGDQQKSFALALHEAGYRTAMMGKYLNQYQPAYPEPPGWDEWDVAGNAYGEFNYNLNQDGRQQHYGKDPRDYLTDVLAAKASAFIDSSAASGRPFMLEVATFAPHAPYTPAPRYANAAQQLAYPKTPAYDRLPANPPPWLARHPYLSAVDQANITTTFRKRVEDDLSVDDMIGELENELRAKGLDRNTYFVFSSDNGFHMGEYTLSSGKQTAFETDIRVPLIVSGPGVPAGRVVSQLTSSIDLAPTFETLAGLPVPASVDGHSLAGLWHGQDPVGWRLAILIEHHGPDYSPDDPDRQTSKPGDPPTYEAVRTPTALYVRYAGGAQEYYDTATDPYELDNLAGKGVPEVLRQALNALETCRGGASCWAAAQLG
;
A
#
# COMPACT_ATOMS: atom_id res chain seq x y z
N MET A 1 -52.23 -39.97 -20.53
CA MET A 1 -53.56 -39.44 -20.92
C MET A 1 -53.33 -38.00 -21.30
N ARG A 2 -53.28 -37.74 -22.59
CA ARG A 2 -54.30 -37.07 -23.43
C ARG A 2 -54.65 -35.71 -22.81
N ALA A 3 -54.68 -34.57 -23.47
CA ALA A 3 -54.46 -34.18 -24.88
C ALA A 3 -54.46 -32.61 -24.91
N ASP A 4 -53.73 -32.06 -25.81
CA ASP A 4 -53.93 -30.82 -26.57
C ASP A 4 -55.35 -30.75 -27.19
N PRO A 5 -55.86 -29.70 -27.84
CA PRO A 5 -55.20 -28.55 -28.49
C PRO A 5 -56.10 -27.28 -28.73
N SER A 6 -55.47 -26.33 -29.47
CA SER A 6 -56.06 -25.47 -30.53
C SER A 6 -56.76 -24.17 -30.12
N ALA A 7 -56.81 -23.14 -30.87
CA ALA A 7 -56.28 -22.60 -32.12
C ALA A 7 -57.09 -21.31 -32.46
N HIS A 8 -56.45 -20.44 -33.27
CA HIS A 8 -57.07 -19.45 -34.19
C HIS A 8 -57.84 -18.21 -33.69
N GLN A 9 -57.50 -17.00 -34.08
CA GLN A 9 -57.85 -16.45 -35.38
C GLN A 9 -57.20 -15.13 -35.71
N ALA A 10 -56.91 -14.98 -36.96
CA ALA A 10 -56.41 -13.77 -37.61
C ALA A 10 -57.51 -12.76 -37.93
N GLY A 11 -57.19 -11.50 -38.03
CA GLY A 11 -58.05 -10.44 -38.55
C GLY A 11 -57.25 -9.40 -39.32
N LYS A 12 -57.31 -9.48 -40.67
CA LYS A 12 -56.90 -8.46 -41.64
C LYS A 12 -58.02 -7.47 -41.85
N VAL A 13 -57.73 -6.18 -42.06
CA VAL A 13 -58.41 -5.22 -42.95
C VAL A 13 -57.54 -3.95 -43.01
N ALA A 14 -56.92 -3.56 -44.07
CA ALA A 14 -57.25 -2.94 -45.36
C ALA A 14 -57.26 -1.39 -45.32
N ARG A 15 -56.30 -0.83 -46.03
CA ARG A 15 -56.17 0.36 -46.88
C ARG A 15 -57.14 1.53 -46.77
N ALA A 16 -56.60 2.75 -46.74
CA ALA A 16 -57.07 3.87 -47.57
C ALA A 16 -55.92 4.81 -47.95
N VAL A 17 -55.73 5.02 -49.22
CA VAL A 17 -54.87 5.99 -49.89
C VAL A 17 -55.67 7.25 -50.12
N VAL A 18 -55.14 8.42 -49.72
CA VAL A 18 -55.62 9.72 -50.24
C VAL A 18 -54.42 10.51 -50.71
N GLY A 19 -54.32 10.69 -52.00
CA GLY A 19 -53.36 11.57 -52.65
C GLY A 19 -53.92 12.98 -52.74
N VAL A 20 -53.06 13.97 -52.50
CA VAL A 20 -53.31 15.36 -52.93
C VAL A 20 -52.05 15.89 -53.60
N LEU A 21 -52.20 16.22 -54.88
CA LEU A 21 -51.25 16.97 -55.68
C LEU A 21 -51.37 18.47 -55.33
N VAL A 22 -50.25 19.14 -55.08
CA VAL A 22 -50.14 20.58 -55.23
C VAL A 22 -48.78 20.99 -55.79
N ALA A 23 -48.90 21.82 -56.76
CA ALA A 23 -48.04 22.50 -57.70
C ALA A 23 -46.62 22.91 -57.25
N VAL A 24 -45.73 22.76 -58.24
CA VAL A 24 -44.35 23.27 -58.32
C VAL A 24 -44.35 24.78 -58.53
N ALA A 25 -43.63 25.52 -57.69
CA ALA A 25 -43.13 26.86 -57.99
C ALA A 25 -41.61 26.84 -57.87
N PHE A 26 -40.94 27.05 -59.02
CA PHE A 26 -39.48 27.28 -59.06
C PHE A 26 -39.19 28.69 -58.58
N ALA A 27 -38.43 28.78 -57.49
CA ALA A 27 -37.69 29.99 -57.12
C ALA A 27 -36.18 29.66 -57.15
N VAL A 28 -35.48 30.28 -58.10
CA VAL A 28 -34.04 30.27 -58.16
C VAL A 28 -33.50 31.15 -57.06
N ALA A 29 -32.90 30.54 -56.02
CA ALA A 29 -32.12 31.26 -55.01
C ALA A 29 -30.66 30.78 -55.06
N GLY A 30 -29.76 31.74 -55.26
CA GLY A 30 -28.36 31.54 -55.43
C GLY A 30 -27.68 30.77 -54.29
N CYS A 31 -26.79 29.86 -54.63
CA CYS A 31 -25.87 29.18 -53.70
C CYS A 31 -24.87 30.21 -53.14
N THR A 32 -25.08 30.65 -51.89
CA THR A 32 -23.96 31.12 -51.05
C THR A 32 -23.63 30.00 -50.09
N SER A 33 -22.50 29.33 -50.32
CA SER A 33 -21.91 28.38 -49.38
C SER A 33 -21.59 29.12 -48.07
N PRO A 34 -22.00 28.60 -46.92
CA PRO A 34 -21.52 29.14 -45.65
C PRO A 34 -20.01 28.82 -45.53
N ALA A 35 -19.20 29.87 -45.34
CA ALA A 35 -17.80 29.73 -45.03
C ALA A 35 -17.65 28.81 -43.79
N ALA A 36 -16.88 27.73 -43.94
CA ALA A 36 -16.50 26.86 -42.82
C ALA A 36 -15.79 27.75 -41.77
N ASN A 37 -16.38 27.88 -40.59
CA ASN A 37 -15.66 28.41 -39.44
C ASN A 37 -14.37 27.58 -39.25
N PRO A 38 -13.19 28.21 -39.14
CA PRO A 38 -11.99 27.50 -38.76
C PRO A 38 -12.25 26.85 -37.39
N ALA A 39 -12.12 25.53 -37.32
CA ALA A 39 -12.15 24.79 -36.06
C ALA A 39 -11.18 25.50 -35.10
N LYS A 40 -11.67 25.96 -33.96
CA LYS A 40 -10.81 26.42 -32.86
C LYS A 40 -9.80 25.31 -32.63
N PRO A 41 -8.47 25.64 -32.58
CA PRO A 41 -7.49 24.65 -32.19
C PRO A 41 -7.93 24.12 -30.83
N ALA A 42 -8.00 22.80 -30.69
CA ALA A 42 -8.17 22.16 -29.39
C ALA A 42 -7.04 22.71 -28.50
N HIS A 43 -7.40 23.55 -27.53
CA HIS A 43 -6.48 23.89 -26.47
C HIS A 43 -6.11 22.56 -25.81
N GLN A 44 -4.92 22.05 -26.09
CA GLN A 44 -4.27 21.15 -25.15
C GLN A 44 -4.32 21.88 -23.81
N ALA A 45 -5.08 21.36 -22.87
CA ALA A 45 -5.13 21.90 -21.51
C ALA A 45 -3.69 21.89 -21.02
N ALA A 46 -3.13 23.06 -20.75
CA ALA A 46 -1.82 23.15 -20.15
C ALA A 46 -1.90 22.38 -18.84
N HIS A 47 -1.02 21.41 -18.66
CA HIS A 47 -0.94 20.63 -17.44
C HIS A 47 -0.87 21.62 -16.27
N ASP A 48 -1.76 21.50 -15.29
CA ASP A 48 -1.75 22.36 -14.10
C ASP A 48 -0.52 22.01 -13.25
N ARG A 49 0.60 22.62 -13.58
CA ARG A 49 1.88 22.41 -12.90
C ARG A 49 1.92 23.02 -11.48
N SER A 50 0.86 23.66 -11.04
CA SER A 50 0.76 24.19 -9.68
C SER A 50 0.48 23.06 -8.66
N ARG A 51 -0.03 21.91 -9.13
CA ARG A 51 -0.36 20.74 -8.30
C ARG A 51 0.50 19.55 -8.72
N PRO A 52 1.21 18.92 -7.78
CA PRO A 52 2.09 17.80 -8.10
C PRO A 52 1.29 16.54 -8.45
N ASN A 53 1.92 15.65 -9.20
CA ASN A 53 1.47 14.28 -9.35
C ASN A 53 2.10 13.42 -8.24
N PHE A 54 1.49 12.25 -8.02
CA PHE A 54 2.00 11.23 -7.12
C PHE A 54 2.06 9.88 -7.83
N VAL A 55 3.19 9.18 -7.68
CA VAL A 55 3.32 7.74 -7.93
C VAL A 55 3.72 7.12 -6.61
N PHE A 56 2.90 6.21 -6.11
CA PHE A 56 3.15 5.49 -4.87
C PHE A 56 3.27 3.99 -5.17
N VAL A 57 4.45 3.43 -4.97
CA VAL A 57 4.72 2.00 -5.06
C VAL A 57 4.72 1.43 -3.65
N LEU A 58 3.80 0.50 -3.38
CA LEU A 58 3.65 -0.19 -2.10
C LEU A 58 3.87 -1.69 -2.29
N THR A 59 4.94 -2.22 -1.72
CA THR A 59 5.22 -3.66 -1.74
C THR A 59 4.55 -4.39 -0.58
N ASP A 60 4.50 -5.72 -0.67
CA ASP A 60 3.91 -6.62 0.31
C ASP A 60 5.01 -7.43 1.00
N ASP A 61 5.19 -7.24 2.32
CA ASP A 61 6.22 -7.92 3.13
C ASP A 61 7.68 -7.50 2.85
N LEU A 62 7.99 -6.39 2.22
CA LEU A 62 9.37 -6.05 1.89
C LEU A 62 10.15 -5.56 3.11
N ALA A 63 11.14 -6.34 3.54
CA ALA A 63 12.07 -5.97 4.60
C ALA A 63 13.27 -5.16 4.09
N TRP A 64 13.88 -4.35 4.96
CA TRP A 64 15.02 -3.49 4.62
C TRP A 64 16.21 -4.21 3.97
N ASN A 65 16.45 -5.48 4.32
CA ASN A 65 17.58 -6.24 3.77
C ASN A 65 17.45 -6.53 2.26
N LEU A 66 16.25 -6.42 1.68
CA LEU A 66 16.00 -6.60 0.26
C LEU A 66 16.35 -5.36 -0.56
N VAL A 67 16.25 -4.16 0.01
CA VAL A 67 16.53 -2.89 -0.67
C VAL A 67 17.92 -2.86 -1.32
N SER A 68 18.92 -3.48 -0.69
CA SER A 68 20.29 -3.54 -1.22
C SER A 68 20.43 -4.31 -2.55
N HIS A 69 19.40 -5.06 -2.94
CA HIS A 69 19.34 -5.85 -4.16
C HIS A 69 18.51 -5.21 -5.28
N MET A 70 18.00 -3.99 -5.07
CA MET A 70 17.13 -3.25 -5.98
C MET A 70 17.86 -2.02 -6.58
N PRO A 71 18.55 -2.16 -7.73
CA PRO A 71 19.39 -1.08 -8.29
C PRO A 71 18.67 0.23 -8.62
N HIS A 72 17.42 0.15 -9.14
CA HIS A 72 16.61 1.34 -9.45
C HIS A 72 16.13 2.01 -8.16
N LEU A 73 15.70 1.25 -7.16
CA LEU A 73 15.35 1.79 -5.85
C LEU A 73 16.55 2.45 -5.16
N LEU A 74 17.75 1.85 -5.26
CA LEU A 74 19.00 2.46 -4.77
C LEU A 74 19.36 3.75 -5.55
N ALA A 75 19.02 3.84 -6.83
CA ALA A 75 19.18 5.07 -7.60
C ALA A 75 18.20 6.14 -7.13
N MET A 76 16.93 5.79 -6.91
CA MET A 76 15.92 6.65 -6.33
C MET A 76 16.33 7.15 -4.94
N GLN A 77 16.88 6.29 -4.08
CA GLN A 77 17.42 6.66 -2.76
C GLN A 77 18.53 7.72 -2.86
N ARG A 78 19.43 7.58 -3.83
CA ARG A 78 20.49 8.59 -4.07
C ARG A 78 19.94 9.90 -4.62
N ALA A 79 18.86 9.85 -5.39
CA ALA A 79 18.24 11.02 -5.99
C ALA A 79 17.25 11.74 -5.06
N GLY A 80 16.83 11.10 -3.96
CA GLY A 80 15.78 11.55 -3.07
C GLY A 80 16.16 11.55 -1.60
N THR A 81 15.14 11.47 -0.76
CA THR A 81 15.23 11.43 0.71
C THR A 81 14.75 10.08 1.24
N THR A 82 15.47 9.54 2.20
CA THR A 82 15.13 8.29 2.90
C THR A 82 14.69 8.60 4.33
N MET A 83 13.50 8.11 4.74
CA MET A 83 13.05 8.13 6.12
C MET A 83 13.60 6.89 6.82
N SER A 84 14.68 7.02 7.60
CA SER A 84 15.38 5.87 8.21
C SER A 84 14.65 5.26 9.41
N ARG A 85 13.67 5.99 9.95
CA ARG A 85 12.84 5.60 11.10
C ARG A 85 11.35 5.74 10.74
N TYR A 86 10.96 5.01 9.70
CA TYR A 86 9.57 4.90 9.28
C TYR A 86 9.01 3.56 9.72
N TYR A 87 7.90 3.60 10.42
CA TYR A 87 7.28 2.45 11.07
C TYR A 87 5.82 2.29 10.66
N VAL A 88 5.40 1.05 10.46
CA VAL A 88 3.99 0.72 10.31
C VAL A 88 3.30 0.69 11.67
N VAL A 89 2.00 0.95 11.71
CA VAL A 89 1.21 0.95 12.96
C VAL A 89 0.66 -0.43 13.32
N ASP A 90 0.70 -1.36 12.39
CA ASP A 90 0.52 -2.81 12.58
C ASP A 90 1.40 -3.52 11.55
N SER A 91 2.11 -4.55 11.96
CA SER A 91 2.97 -5.33 11.08
C SER A 91 2.21 -6.46 10.36
N LEU A 92 1.02 -6.15 9.86
CA LEU A 92 0.13 -7.03 9.11
C LEU A 92 -0.51 -6.27 7.96
N CYS A 93 -0.69 -6.94 6.81
CA CYS A 93 -1.07 -6.32 5.54
C CYS A 93 -2.31 -5.42 5.63
N CYS A 94 -3.48 -5.97 5.99
CA CYS A 94 -4.73 -5.23 5.90
C CYS A 94 -4.80 -4.05 6.88
N PRO A 95 -4.48 -4.17 8.19
CA PRO A 95 -4.50 -3.04 9.10
C PRO A 95 -3.50 -1.95 8.69
N SER A 96 -2.28 -2.33 8.27
CA SER A 96 -1.31 -1.35 7.76
C SER A 96 -1.82 -0.61 6.53
N ARG A 97 -2.40 -1.31 5.54
CA ARG A 97 -2.97 -0.69 4.33
C ARG A 97 -4.17 0.20 4.64
N SER A 98 -5.04 -0.24 5.57
CA SER A 98 -6.15 0.59 6.07
C SER A 98 -5.64 1.89 6.68
N ALA A 99 -4.64 1.80 7.55
CA ALA A 99 -4.00 2.95 8.18
C ALA A 99 -3.33 3.90 7.14
N ILE A 100 -2.72 3.35 6.07
CA ILE A 100 -2.17 4.16 4.97
C ILE A 100 -3.28 4.92 4.25
N PHE A 101 -4.42 4.26 3.94
CA PHE A 101 -5.53 4.92 3.24
C PHE A 101 -6.19 6.01 4.06
N THR A 102 -6.40 5.78 5.36
CA THR A 102 -7.18 6.66 6.23
C THR A 102 -6.34 7.70 6.97
N GLY A 103 -5.06 7.44 7.16
CA GLY A 103 -4.21 8.21 8.07
C GLY A 103 -4.57 8.01 9.54
N GLN A 104 -5.28 6.91 9.89
CA GLN A 104 -5.77 6.61 11.24
C GLN A 104 -5.07 5.39 11.82
N TYR A 105 -4.97 5.35 13.16
CA TYR A 105 -4.57 4.15 13.88
C TYR A 105 -5.65 3.05 13.79
N PRO A 106 -5.29 1.76 13.96
CA PRO A 106 -6.26 0.65 13.97
C PRO A 106 -7.42 0.84 14.94
N HIS A 107 -7.21 1.44 16.13
CA HIS A 107 -8.29 1.71 17.09
C HIS A 107 -9.27 2.81 16.63
N ASP A 108 -8.96 3.59 15.59
CA ASP A 108 -9.82 4.63 15.02
C ASP A 108 -10.46 4.23 13.70
N ASP A 109 -9.80 3.40 12.88
CA ASP A 109 -10.40 2.86 11.66
C ASP A 109 -11.10 1.50 11.89
N GLY A 110 -10.79 0.80 12.99
CA GLY A 110 -11.43 -0.47 13.37
C GLY A 110 -10.96 -1.68 12.58
N VAL A 111 -9.77 -1.60 11.94
CA VAL A 111 -9.18 -2.70 11.16
C VAL A 111 -7.89 -3.16 11.82
N PHE A 112 -7.91 -4.34 12.45
CA PHE A 112 -6.81 -4.89 13.24
C PHE A 112 -6.24 -6.19 12.68
N THR A 113 -6.96 -6.84 11.75
CA THR A 113 -6.59 -8.16 11.21
C THR A 113 -6.83 -8.23 9.71
N ASN A 114 -6.36 -9.30 9.06
CA ASN A 114 -6.61 -9.54 7.64
C ASN A 114 -8.03 -10.03 7.34
N ALA A 115 -8.76 -10.50 8.35
CA ALA A 115 -10.05 -11.14 8.16
C ALA A 115 -10.90 -11.08 9.43
N GLY A 116 -12.13 -11.61 9.36
CA GLY A 116 -13.00 -11.70 10.52
C GLY A 116 -13.81 -10.45 10.83
N ASN A 117 -14.10 -10.24 12.13
CA ASN A 117 -15.00 -9.15 12.53
C ASN A 117 -14.31 -7.79 12.58
N ASP A 118 -13.02 -7.76 12.83
CA ASP A 118 -12.19 -6.56 12.98
C ASP A 118 -11.08 -6.50 11.93
N GLY A 119 -11.30 -7.11 10.77
CA GLY A 119 -10.30 -7.14 9.72
C GLY A 119 -10.82 -7.24 8.29
N GLY A 120 -9.87 -7.11 7.37
CA GLY A 120 -10.09 -7.27 5.95
C GLY A 120 -10.95 -6.18 5.30
N TYR A 121 -11.18 -6.35 4.01
CA TYR A 121 -12.05 -5.51 3.19
C TYR A 121 -13.44 -5.28 3.82
N PHE A 122 -13.98 -6.29 4.51
CA PHE A 122 -15.33 -6.18 5.08
C PHE A 122 -15.37 -5.30 6.33
N ALA A 123 -14.33 -5.31 7.17
CA ALA A 123 -14.25 -4.39 8.31
C ALA A 123 -14.08 -2.96 7.83
N PHE A 124 -13.13 -2.71 6.92
CA PHE A 124 -12.89 -1.41 6.31
C PHE A 124 -14.17 -0.78 5.73
N ASN A 125 -14.96 -1.57 4.98
CA ASN A 125 -16.22 -1.07 4.42
C ASN A 125 -17.28 -0.82 5.49
N ARG A 126 -17.40 -1.71 6.48
CA ARG A 126 -18.40 -1.59 7.55
C ARG A 126 -18.19 -0.34 8.40
N HIS A 127 -16.91 0.04 8.62
CA HIS A 127 -16.54 1.25 9.37
C HIS A 127 -16.62 2.52 8.51
N GLY A 128 -16.89 2.38 7.21
CA GLY A 128 -17.03 3.52 6.29
C GLY A 128 -15.70 4.15 5.91
N ASP A 129 -14.59 3.43 6.04
CA ASP A 129 -13.24 3.95 5.84
C ASP A 129 -12.93 4.25 4.38
N GLN A 130 -13.66 3.64 3.44
CA GLN A 130 -13.64 4.04 2.04
C GLN A 130 -13.92 5.53 1.84
N GLN A 131 -14.75 6.13 2.71
CA GLN A 131 -15.10 7.55 2.66
C GLN A 131 -14.04 8.46 3.32
N LYS A 132 -13.07 7.88 3.99
CA LYS A 132 -11.98 8.58 4.68
C LYS A 132 -10.64 8.48 3.93
N SER A 133 -10.61 7.75 2.81
CA SER A 133 -9.38 7.51 2.05
C SER A 133 -8.84 8.79 1.43
N PHE A 134 -7.52 8.99 1.51
CA PHE A 134 -6.84 10.08 0.81
C PHE A 134 -7.12 10.07 -0.70
N ALA A 135 -7.33 8.89 -1.29
CA ALA A 135 -7.64 8.76 -2.70
C ALA A 135 -8.95 9.44 -3.07
N LEU A 136 -10.01 9.28 -2.24
CA LEU A 136 -11.27 9.97 -2.44
C LEU A 136 -11.09 11.49 -2.32
N ALA A 137 -10.35 11.96 -1.31
CA ALA A 137 -10.07 13.39 -1.14
C ALA A 137 -9.34 14.00 -2.35
N LEU A 138 -8.35 13.30 -2.89
CA LEU A 138 -7.65 13.71 -4.11
C LEU A 138 -8.54 13.68 -5.34
N HIS A 139 -9.36 12.64 -5.51
CA HIS A 139 -10.32 12.54 -6.61
C HIS A 139 -11.32 13.69 -6.60
N GLU A 140 -11.94 13.97 -5.47
CA GLU A 140 -12.88 15.10 -5.29
C GLU A 140 -12.22 16.46 -5.55
N ALA A 141 -10.90 16.54 -5.27
CA ALA A 141 -10.11 17.71 -5.61
C ALA A 141 -9.70 17.80 -7.10
N GLY A 142 -10.14 16.86 -7.94
CA GLY A 142 -9.93 16.87 -9.38
C GLY A 142 -8.66 16.17 -9.85
N TYR A 143 -7.97 15.43 -8.99
CA TYR A 143 -6.93 14.50 -9.45
C TYR A 143 -7.53 13.37 -10.27
N ARG A 144 -6.76 12.85 -11.22
CA ARG A 144 -7.02 11.54 -11.79
C ARG A 144 -6.37 10.49 -10.90
N THR A 145 -7.13 9.49 -10.49
CA THR A 145 -6.70 8.51 -9.47
C THR A 145 -6.69 7.10 -10.03
N ALA A 146 -5.68 6.32 -9.73
CA ALA A 146 -5.60 4.91 -10.11
C ALA A 146 -5.07 4.04 -8.98
N MET A 147 -5.66 2.86 -8.81
CA MET A 147 -5.21 1.80 -7.92
C MET A 147 -4.96 0.53 -8.73
N MET A 148 -3.76 -0.05 -8.59
CA MET A 148 -3.37 -1.24 -9.33
C MET A 148 -2.73 -2.27 -8.40
N GLY A 149 -3.14 -3.55 -8.53
CA GLY A 149 -2.54 -4.66 -7.79
C GLY A 149 -3.30 -5.08 -6.54
N LYS A 150 -2.64 -5.09 -5.37
CA LYS A 150 -3.21 -5.54 -4.09
C LYS A 150 -3.88 -4.39 -3.35
N TYR A 151 -5.17 -4.52 -3.07
CA TYR A 151 -5.93 -3.59 -2.23
C TYR A 151 -5.89 -4.05 -0.77
N LEU A 152 -6.96 -4.60 -0.26
CA LEU A 152 -7.11 -5.12 1.11
C LEU A 152 -7.33 -6.63 1.07
N ASN A 153 -6.88 -7.33 2.10
CA ASN A 153 -7.18 -8.76 2.25
C ASN A 153 -8.69 -9.01 2.17
N GLN A 154 -9.09 -10.16 1.65
CA GLN A 154 -10.48 -10.55 1.35
C GLN A 154 -11.15 -9.78 0.20
N TYR A 155 -10.56 -8.75 -0.41
CA TYR A 155 -11.10 -8.16 -1.63
C TYR A 155 -11.14 -9.22 -2.75
N GLN A 156 -12.21 -9.20 -3.53
CA GLN A 156 -12.38 -10.07 -4.70
C GLN A 156 -12.67 -9.21 -5.95
N PRO A 157 -12.14 -9.58 -7.13
CA PRO A 157 -12.37 -8.82 -8.37
C PRO A 157 -13.85 -8.71 -8.79
N ALA A 158 -14.73 -9.50 -8.17
CA ALA A 158 -16.18 -9.43 -8.38
C ALA A 158 -16.87 -8.36 -7.50
N TYR A 159 -16.15 -7.77 -6.53
CA TYR A 159 -16.72 -6.76 -5.64
C TYR A 159 -16.70 -5.39 -6.29
N PRO A 160 -17.58 -4.48 -5.86
CA PRO A 160 -17.61 -3.11 -6.39
C PRO A 160 -16.31 -2.38 -6.07
N GLU A 161 -16.00 -1.45 -6.94
CA GLU A 161 -14.90 -0.52 -6.75
C GLU A 161 -15.22 0.46 -5.61
N PRO A 162 -14.27 0.77 -4.73
CA PRO A 162 -14.47 1.82 -3.75
C PRO A 162 -14.49 3.19 -4.43
N PRO A 163 -15.15 4.19 -3.82
CA PRO A 163 -15.17 5.54 -4.38
C PRO A 163 -13.77 6.16 -4.37
N GLY A 164 -13.53 7.09 -5.31
CA GLY A 164 -12.29 7.86 -5.35
C GLY A 164 -11.25 7.34 -6.34
N TRP A 165 -11.61 6.42 -7.23
CA TRP A 165 -10.72 5.89 -8.25
C TRP A 165 -11.31 6.09 -9.65
N ASP A 166 -10.50 6.64 -10.58
CA ASP A 166 -10.84 6.79 -12.00
C ASP A 166 -10.40 5.55 -12.81
N GLU A 167 -9.42 4.80 -12.33
CA GLU A 167 -8.93 3.56 -12.94
C GLU A 167 -8.64 2.54 -11.83
N TRP A 168 -9.17 1.33 -11.98
CA TRP A 168 -9.15 0.29 -10.97
C TRP A 168 -8.72 -1.03 -11.58
N ASP A 169 -7.45 -1.41 -11.38
CA ASP A 169 -6.86 -2.66 -11.91
C ASP A 169 -6.43 -3.56 -10.74
N VAL A 170 -7.38 -4.05 -9.95
CA VAL A 170 -7.10 -4.67 -8.66
C VAL A 170 -7.38 -6.16 -8.67
N ALA A 171 -6.41 -6.92 -8.16
CA ALA A 171 -6.51 -8.36 -7.96
C ALA A 171 -7.11 -8.70 -6.59
N GLY A 172 -7.71 -9.88 -6.48
CA GLY A 172 -8.07 -10.48 -5.21
C GLY A 172 -6.90 -11.29 -4.63
N ASN A 173 -6.90 -12.58 -4.93
CA ASN A 173 -5.82 -13.49 -4.53
C ASN A 173 -4.88 -13.73 -5.71
N ALA A 174 -3.80 -12.96 -5.80
CA ALA A 174 -2.82 -13.04 -6.89
C ALA A 174 -1.38 -13.27 -6.40
N TYR A 175 -1.20 -13.78 -5.19
CA TYR A 175 0.11 -14.03 -4.57
C TYR A 175 1.04 -14.94 -5.40
N GLY A 176 0.50 -15.76 -6.29
CA GLY A 176 1.31 -16.61 -7.17
C GLY A 176 1.81 -15.91 -8.44
N GLU A 177 1.55 -14.61 -8.63
CA GLU A 177 1.95 -13.77 -9.78
C GLU A 177 1.41 -14.26 -11.13
N PHE A 178 0.74 -15.40 -11.19
CA PHE A 178 0.13 -16.02 -12.38
C PHE A 178 -1.25 -16.58 -12.07
N ASN A 179 -2.06 -16.78 -13.13
CA ASN A 179 -3.38 -17.41 -13.04
C ASN A 179 -4.32 -16.68 -12.09
N TYR A 180 -4.49 -15.39 -12.29
CA TYR A 180 -5.28 -14.48 -11.48
C TYR A 180 -6.33 -13.74 -12.32
N ASN A 181 -7.24 -13.05 -11.61
CA ASN A 181 -8.19 -12.11 -12.21
C ASN A 181 -7.92 -10.70 -11.68
N LEU A 182 -7.98 -9.72 -12.57
CA LEU A 182 -8.09 -8.30 -12.21
C LEU A 182 -9.54 -7.86 -12.36
N ASN A 183 -10.01 -7.03 -11.44
CA ASN A 183 -11.11 -6.12 -11.71
C ASN A 183 -10.53 -4.93 -12.48
N GLN A 184 -10.96 -4.75 -13.72
CA GLN A 184 -10.56 -3.66 -14.58
C GLN A 184 -11.80 -2.79 -14.83
N ASP A 185 -11.97 -1.76 -14.01
CA ASP A 185 -13.12 -0.85 -14.08
C ASP A 185 -14.47 -1.60 -14.17
N GLY A 186 -14.71 -2.49 -13.22
CA GLY A 186 -15.94 -3.29 -13.13
C GLY A 186 -15.97 -4.52 -14.04
N ARG A 187 -14.90 -4.81 -14.76
CA ARG A 187 -14.80 -6.00 -15.63
C ARG A 187 -13.72 -6.93 -15.12
N GLN A 188 -14.06 -8.20 -14.92
CA GLN A 188 -13.06 -9.19 -14.58
C GLN A 188 -12.30 -9.61 -15.84
N GLN A 189 -10.96 -9.43 -15.81
CA GLN A 189 -10.05 -9.90 -16.82
C GLN A 189 -9.16 -11.00 -16.22
N HIS A 190 -9.18 -12.18 -16.87
CA HIS A 190 -8.32 -13.30 -16.50
C HIS A 190 -6.95 -13.20 -17.17
N TYR A 191 -5.90 -13.42 -16.41
CA TYR A 191 -4.51 -13.59 -16.83
C TYR A 191 -4.07 -15.02 -16.52
N GLY A 192 -3.41 -15.68 -17.47
CA GLY A 192 -3.06 -17.10 -17.41
C GLY A 192 -1.68 -17.36 -16.82
N LYS A 193 -0.92 -18.23 -17.53
CA LYS A 193 0.44 -18.64 -17.12
C LYS A 193 1.50 -18.31 -18.19
N ASP A 194 1.15 -17.54 -19.20
CA ASP A 194 2.14 -17.04 -20.16
C ASP A 194 3.10 -16.11 -19.42
N PRO A 195 4.40 -16.11 -19.74
CA PRO A 195 5.34 -15.13 -19.13
C PRO A 195 4.89 -13.68 -19.20
N ARG A 196 4.09 -13.30 -20.19
CA ARG A 196 3.50 -11.95 -20.33
C ARG A 196 2.37 -11.66 -19.33
N ASP A 197 1.85 -12.71 -18.68
CA ASP A 197 0.78 -12.60 -17.70
C ASP A 197 1.34 -12.45 -16.27
N TYR A 198 2.66 -12.35 -16.11
CA TYR A 198 3.28 -12.10 -14.81
C TYR A 198 2.76 -10.80 -14.23
N LEU A 199 2.18 -10.85 -13.03
CA LEU A 199 1.36 -9.76 -12.50
C LEU A 199 2.14 -8.45 -12.40
N THR A 200 3.32 -8.46 -11.80
CA THR A 200 4.12 -7.24 -11.62
C THR A 200 4.43 -6.56 -12.96
N ASP A 201 4.71 -7.33 -14.04
CA ASP A 201 4.92 -6.79 -15.39
C ASP A 201 3.62 -6.21 -15.99
N VAL A 202 2.48 -6.87 -15.76
CA VAL A 202 1.17 -6.38 -16.17
C VAL A 202 0.85 -5.05 -15.47
N LEU A 203 1.14 -4.94 -14.16
CA LEU A 203 0.93 -3.70 -13.41
C LEU A 203 1.86 -2.59 -13.93
N ALA A 204 3.13 -2.88 -14.21
CA ALA A 204 4.08 -1.91 -14.78
C ALA A 204 3.57 -1.33 -16.11
N ALA A 205 3.10 -2.20 -17.02
CA ALA A 205 2.55 -1.79 -18.31
C ALA A 205 1.29 -0.92 -18.17
N LYS A 206 0.38 -1.27 -17.24
CA LYS A 206 -0.84 -0.50 -16.96
C LYS A 206 -0.52 0.85 -16.32
N ALA A 207 0.37 0.87 -15.35
CA ALA A 207 0.83 2.09 -14.70
C ALA A 207 1.49 3.06 -15.70
N SER A 208 2.32 2.56 -16.60
CA SER A 208 2.92 3.36 -17.69
C SER A 208 1.83 3.92 -18.63
N ALA A 209 0.83 3.12 -19.00
CA ALA A 209 -0.30 3.58 -19.83
C ALA A 209 -1.14 4.64 -19.10
N PHE A 210 -1.35 4.50 -17.80
CA PHE A 210 -2.03 5.50 -16.99
C PHE A 210 -1.27 6.83 -16.95
N ILE A 211 0.06 6.79 -16.77
CA ILE A 211 0.92 7.99 -16.81
C ILE A 211 0.82 8.66 -18.18
N ASP A 212 0.90 7.89 -19.28
CA ASP A 212 0.78 8.42 -20.64
C ASP A 212 -0.56 9.12 -20.86
N SER A 213 -1.67 8.47 -20.53
CA SER A 213 -3.01 9.02 -20.68
C SER A 213 -3.26 10.20 -19.73
N SER A 214 -2.64 10.23 -18.54
CA SER A 214 -2.72 11.35 -17.61
C SER A 214 -1.94 12.56 -18.13
N ALA A 215 -0.76 12.36 -18.72
CA ALA A 215 -0.01 13.40 -19.40
C ALA A 215 -0.84 14.07 -20.50
N ALA A 216 -1.56 13.27 -21.30
CA ALA A 216 -2.43 13.78 -22.36
C ALA A 216 -3.65 14.55 -21.81
N SER A 217 -4.17 14.18 -20.65
CA SER A 217 -5.32 14.83 -20.02
C SER A 217 -5.03 16.20 -19.44
N GLY A 218 -3.77 16.45 -19.06
CA GLY A 218 -3.32 17.67 -18.37
C GLY A 218 -3.80 17.79 -16.90
N ARG A 219 -4.50 16.78 -16.35
CA ARG A 219 -4.92 16.72 -14.93
C ARG A 219 -3.76 16.22 -14.06
N PRO A 220 -3.59 16.73 -12.84
CA PRO A 220 -2.73 16.07 -11.86
C PRO A 220 -3.25 14.67 -11.56
N PHE A 221 -2.36 13.75 -11.16
CA PHE A 221 -2.76 12.38 -10.88
C PHE A 221 -2.14 11.82 -9.59
N MET A 222 -2.84 10.84 -9.04
CA MET A 222 -2.38 9.92 -8.01
C MET A 222 -2.46 8.49 -8.56
N LEU A 223 -1.32 7.84 -8.66
CA LEU A 223 -1.19 6.44 -9.07
C LEU A 223 -0.62 5.65 -7.91
N GLU A 224 -1.38 4.70 -7.39
CA GLU A 224 -0.88 3.69 -6.46
C GLU A 224 -0.69 2.37 -7.21
N VAL A 225 0.53 1.82 -7.14
CA VAL A 225 0.86 0.49 -7.65
C VAL A 225 1.28 -0.35 -6.45
N ALA A 226 0.38 -1.20 -5.99
CA ALA A 226 0.59 -2.05 -4.85
C ALA A 226 0.86 -3.49 -5.32
N THR A 227 2.11 -3.94 -5.21
CA THR A 227 2.49 -5.28 -5.65
C THR A 227 2.11 -6.36 -4.64
N PHE A 228 1.99 -7.61 -5.10
CA PHE A 228 1.97 -8.77 -4.21
C PHE A 228 3.39 -9.23 -3.87
N ALA A 229 4.37 -8.95 -4.74
CA ALA A 229 5.79 -9.21 -4.48
C ALA A 229 6.31 -8.33 -3.32
N PRO A 230 7.22 -8.89 -2.48
CA PRO A 230 7.74 -10.25 -2.44
C PRO A 230 7.04 -11.18 -1.43
N HIS A 231 5.72 -11.13 -1.30
CA HIS A 231 4.93 -12.01 -0.42
C HIS A 231 4.99 -13.48 -0.88
N ALA A 232 4.79 -14.41 0.05
CA ALA A 232 4.67 -15.84 -0.27
C ALA A 232 3.56 -16.09 -1.34
N PRO A 233 3.77 -17.02 -2.29
CA PRO A 233 4.77 -18.09 -2.36
C PRO A 233 6.12 -17.71 -2.99
N TYR A 234 6.44 -16.43 -3.13
CA TYR A 234 7.74 -15.95 -3.65
C TYR A 234 8.00 -16.43 -5.07
N THR A 235 7.17 -15.99 -6.01
CA THR A 235 7.19 -16.45 -7.40
C THR A 235 7.89 -15.42 -8.30
N PRO A 236 9.19 -15.57 -8.61
CA PRO A 236 9.91 -14.59 -9.41
C PRO A 236 9.45 -14.60 -10.87
N ALA A 237 9.60 -13.47 -11.54
CA ALA A 237 9.46 -13.41 -12.98
C ALA A 237 10.42 -14.42 -13.64
N PRO A 238 10.01 -15.10 -14.72
CA PRO A 238 10.84 -16.15 -15.37
C PRO A 238 12.26 -15.69 -15.76
N ARG A 239 12.43 -14.39 -16.09
CA ARG A 239 13.74 -13.79 -16.39
C ARG A 239 14.66 -13.69 -15.20
N TYR A 240 14.14 -13.72 -13.98
CA TYR A 240 14.90 -13.64 -12.73
C TYR A 240 15.00 -14.95 -11.97
N ALA A 241 14.38 -16.03 -12.48
CA ALA A 241 14.51 -17.33 -11.89
C ALA A 241 16.01 -17.74 -11.77
N ASN A 242 16.44 -18.00 -10.55
CA ASN A 242 17.83 -18.32 -10.17
C ASN A 242 18.85 -17.16 -10.23
N ALA A 243 18.44 -15.91 -10.35
CA ALA A 243 19.33 -14.75 -10.37
C ALA A 243 20.07 -14.55 -9.02
N ALA A 244 19.51 -15.02 -7.91
CA ALA A 244 20.04 -14.83 -6.55
C ALA A 244 20.63 -16.11 -5.92
N GLN A 245 20.91 -17.18 -6.70
CA GLN A 245 21.34 -18.49 -6.17
C GLN A 245 22.62 -18.45 -5.33
N GLN A 246 23.50 -17.48 -5.58
CA GLN A 246 24.76 -17.32 -4.84
C GLN A 246 24.59 -16.58 -3.51
N LEU A 247 23.45 -15.96 -3.26
CA LEU A 247 23.25 -15.16 -2.05
C LEU A 247 23.06 -16.05 -0.82
N ALA A 248 23.63 -15.62 0.29
CA ALA A 248 23.34 -16.15 1.62
C ALA A 248 22.42 -15.18 2.37
N TYR A 249 21.56 -15.72 3.23
CA TYR A 249 20.76 -14.84 4.10
C TYR A 249 21.68 -14.01 5.01
N PRO A 250 21.51 -12.68 5.10
CA PRO A 250 22.36 -11.80 5.90
C PRO A 250 21.98 -11.91 7.38
N LYS A 251 22.56 -12.91 8.07
CA LYS A 251 22.27 -13.18 9.49
C LYS A 251 22.62 -11.99 10.37
N THR A 252 21.63 -11.50 11.11
CA THR A 252 21.80 -10.48 12.14
C THR A 252 22.26 -11.10 13.47
N PRO A 253 22.70 -10.32 14.47
CA PRO A 253 22.93 -10.82 15.83
C PRO A 253 21.70 -11.46 16.50
N ALA A 254 20.48 -11.13 16.06
CA ALA A 254 19.24 -11.75 16.53
C ALA A 254 18.90 -13.08 15.84
N TYR A 255 19.62 -13.44 14.76
CA TYR A 255 19.33 -14.66 14.02
C TYR A 255 19.54 -15.91 14.89
N ASP A 256 18.48 -16.74 14.97
CA ASP A 256 18.42 -17.99 15.77
C ASP A 256 18.80 -17.78 17.25
N ARG A 257 18.36 -16.65 17.80
CA ARG A 257 18.68 -16.26 19.18
C ARG A 257 17.46 -15.70 19.88
N LEU A 258 17.03 -16.33 20.97
CA LEU A 258 16.01 -15.77 21.85
C LEU A 258 16.54 -14.56 22.63
N PRO A 259 15.73 -13.52 22.84
CA PRO A 259 16.02 -12.46 23.78
C PRO A 259 16.25 -13.01 25.19
N ALA A 260 17.05 -12.35 26.00
CA ALA A 260 17.05 -12.62 27.43
C ALA A 260 15.68 -12.24 28.01
N ASN A 261 15.12 -13.09 28.89
CA ASN A 261 13.79 -12.92 29.49
C ASN A 261 12.66 -12.75 28.44
N PRO A 262 12.52 -13.64 27.46
CA PRO A 262 11.53 -13.50 26.41
C PRO A 262 10.11 -13.58 26.96
N PRO A 263 9.11 -13.01 26.27
CA PRO A 263 7.71 -13.13 26.69
C PRO A 263 7.25 -14.61 26.56
N PRO A 264 6.19 -15.01 27.30
CA PRO A 264 5.75 -16.42 27.36
C PRO A 264 5.45 -17.05 26.02
N TRP A 265 4.96 -16.30 25.03
CA TRP A 265 4.65 -16.81 23.70
C TRP A 265 5.92 -17.18 22.92
N LEU A 266 7.03 -16.45 23.13
CA LEU A 266 8.30 -16.66 22.48
C LEU A 266 9.25 -17.62 23.27
N ALA A 267 9.14 -17.63 24.60
CA ALA A 267 10.06 -18.33 25.50
C ALA A 267 10.22 -19.83 25.23
N ARG A 268 9.22 -20.46 24.63
CA ARG A 268 9.23 -21.90 24.29
C ARG A 268 9.49 -22.18 22.81
N HIS A 269 9.79 -21.13 22.05
CA HIS A 269 10.05 -21.28 20.63
C HIS A 269 11.35 -22.07 20.41
N PRO A 270 11.36 -23.14 19.60
CA PRO A 270 12.55 -23.93 19.41
C PRO A 270 13.56 -23.18 18.53
N TYR A 271 14.85 -23.43 18.75
CA TYR A 271 15.90 -22.99 17.83
C TYR A 271 15.68 -23.56 16.42
N LEU A 272 16.21 -22.85 15.42
CA LEU A 272 16.07 -23.23 14.02
C LEU A 272 16.87 -24.50 13.72
N SER A 273 16.20 -25.51 13.17
CA SER A 273 16.87 -26.69 12.64
C SER A 273 17.70 -26.34 11.39
N ALA A 274 18.61 -27.23 10.98
CA ALA A 274 19.34 -27.06 9.72
C ALA A 274 18.40 -26.96 8.50
N VAL A 275 17.25 -27.62 8.54
CA VAL A 275 16.22 -27.53 7.49
C VAL A 275 15.58 -26.15 7.49
N ASP A 276 15.24 -25.61 8.66
CA ASP A 276 14.67 -24.25 8.77
C ASP A 276 15.65 -23.20 8.21
N GLN A 277 16.94 -23.30 8.58
CA GLN A 277 17.97 -22.39 8.09
C GLN A 277 18.20 -22.49 6.58
N ALA A 278 18.11 -23.68 6.00
CA ALA A 278 18.18 -23.89 4.55
C ALA A 278 16.96 -23.31 3.84
N ASN A 279 15.76 -23.48 4.42
CA ASN A 279 14.52 -22.91 3.92
C ASN A 279 14.57 -21.37 3.95
N ILE A 280 15.01 -20.76 5.04
CA ILE A 280 15.20 -19.31 5.16
C ILE A 280 16.09 -18.77 4.04
N THR A 281 17.24 -19.44 3.80
CA THR A 281 18.15 -19.03 2.72
C THR A 281 17.49 -19.15 1.33
N THR A 282 16.73 -20.23 1.11
CA THR A 282 16.00 -20.44 -0.16
C THR A 282 14.90 -19.39 -0.35
N THR A 283 14.13 -19.10 0.69
CA THR A 283 13.09 -18.08 0.70
C THR A 283 13.69 -16.70 0.44
N PHE A 284 14.78 -16.34 1.11
CA PHE A 284 15.45 -15.05 0.89
C PHE A 284 15.86 -14.87 -0.57
N ARG A 285 16.46 -15.89 -1.20
CA ARG A 285 16.83 -15.86 -2.62
C ARG A 285 15.63 -15.61 -3.51
N LYS A 286 14.53 -16.33 -3.28
CA LYS A 286 13.30 -16.15 -4.05
C LYS A 286 12.69 -14.76 -3.88
N ARG A 287 12.72 -14.21 -2.67
CA ARG A 287 12.24 -12.85 -2.41
C ARG A 287 13.08 -11.81 -3.14
N VAL A 288 14.43 -11.97 -3.14
CA VAL A 288 15.29 -11.10 -3.95
C VAL A 288 14.97 -11.23 -5.44
N GLU A 289 14.78 -12.45 -5.94
CA GLU A 289 14.44 -12.71 -7.36
C GLU A 289 13.08 -12.12 -7.73
N ASP A 290 12.11 -12.11 -6.82
CA ASP A 290 10.78 -11.55 -6.98
C ASP A 290 10.83 -10.01 -7.03
N ASP A 291 11.57 -9.39 -6.10
CA ASP A 291 11.77 -7.94 -6.03
C ASP A 291 12.49 -7.34 -7.24
N LEU A 292 13.27 -8.13 -7.99
CA LEU A 292 13.90 -7.61 -9.21
C LEU A 292 12.86 -7.19 -10.27
N SER A 293 11.68 -7.78 -10.29
CA SER A 293 10.60 -7.35 -11.16
C SER A 293 9.95 -6.04 -10.67
N VAL A 294 9.86 -5.85 -9.37
CA VAL A 294 9.42 -4.58 -8.76
C VAL A 294 10.44 -3.47 -9.04
N ASP A 295 11.72 -3.78 -8.97
CA ASP A 295 12.80 -2.84 -9.26
C ASP A 295 12.79 -2.42 -10.74
N ASP A 296 12.57 -3.36 -11.69
CA ASP A 296 12.34 -3.05 -13.10
C ASP A 296 11.16 -2.08 -13.27
N MET A 297 10.02 -2.37 -12.62
CA MET A 297 8.83 -1.51 -12.67
C MET A 297 9.15 -0.09 -12.19
N ILE A 298 9.88 0.08 -11.10
CA ILE A 298 10.31 1.41 -10.62
C ILE A 298 11.08 2.14 -11.72
N GLY A 299 12.06 1.46 -12.34
CA GLY A 299 12.85 2.02 -13.43
C GLY A 299 12.01 2.40 -14.66
N GLU A 300 11.04 1.57 -15.03
CA GLU A 300 10.11 1.83 -16.15
C GLU A 300 9.23 3.06 -15.87
N LEU A 301 8.62 3.16 -14.69
CA LEU A 301 7.76 4.28 -14.32
C LEU A 301 8.54 5.60 -14.24
N GLU A 302 9.75 5.59 -13.67
CA GLU A 302 10.61 6.78 -13.69
C GLU A 302 10.99 7.19 -15.12
N ASN A 303 11.24 6.23 -16.02
CA ASN A 303 11.54 6.50 -17.42
C ASN A 303 10.34 7.10 -18.14
N GLU A 304 9.13 6.57 -17.89
CA GLU A 304 7.89 7.08 -18.48
C GLU A 304 7.62 8.52 -18.02
N LEU A 305 7.75 8.81 -16.72
CA LEU A 305 7.62 10.18 -16.20
C LEU A 305 8.60 11.15 -16.87
N ARG A 306 9.86 10.75 -17.07
CA ARG A 306 10.88 11.55 -17.77
C ARG A 306 10.53 11.75 -19.24
N ALA A 307 10.08 10.69 -19.93
CA ALA A 307 9.68 10.77 -21.34
C ALA A 307 8.51 11.72 -21.57
N LYS A 308 7.60 11.83 -20.59
CA LYS A 308 6.47 12.79 -20.62
C LYS A 308 6.79 14.17 -20.05
N GLY A 309 8.00 14.38 -19.51
CA GLY A 309 8.39 15.64 -18.87
C GLY A 309 7.62 15.92 -17.57
N LEU A 310 7.17 14.88 -16.88
CA LEU A 310 6.41 14.93 -15.62
C LEU A 310 7.28 14.70 -14.39
N ASP A 311 8.51 14.21 -14.55
CA ASP A 311 9.45 13.88 -13.49
C ASP A 311 9.69 15.03 -12.49
N ARG A 312 9.70 16.26 -12.98
CA ARG A 312 9.92 17.48 -12.16
C ARG A 312 8.70 17.93 -11.37
N ASN A 313 7.53 17.36 -11.64
CA ASN A 313 6.27 17.69 -10.96
C ASN A 313 5.59 16.45 -10.38
N THR A 314 6.33 15.39 -10.15
CA THR A 314 5.82 14.13 -9.59
C THR A 314 6.62 13.73 -8.36
N TYR A 315 5.94 13.50 -7.24
CA TYR A 315 6.52 12.77 -6.12
C TYR A 315 6.45 11.28 -6.42
N PHE A 316 7.61 10.64 -6.46
CA PHE A 316 7.71 9.19 -6.53
C PHE A 316 8.02 8.68 -5.12
N VAL A 317 7.12 7.85 -4.57
CA VAL A 317 7.15 7.34 -3.19
C VAL A 317 7.21 5.83 -3.23
N PHE A 318 8.14 5.25 -2.50
CA PHE A 318 8.29 3.81 -2.35
C PHE A 318 8.19 3.43 -0.88
N SER A 319 7.39 2.39 -0.57
CA SER A 319 7.29 1.81 0.77
C SER A 319 6.87 0.34 0.71
N SER A 320 6.76 -0.27 1.90
CA SER A 320 6.14 -1.58 2.13
C SER A 320 5.03 -1.46 3.15
N ASP A 321 4.04 -2.35 3.07
CA ASP A 321 2.94 -2.39 4.04
C ASP A 321 3.36 -2.93 5.41
N ASN A 322 4.32 -3.85 5.46
CA ASN A 322 4.98 -4.31 6.68
C ASN A 322 6.38 -4.85 6.38
N GLY A 323 7.17 -5.03 7.44
CA GLY A 323 8.44 -5.72 7.39
C GLY A 323 8.28 -7.25 7.47
N PHE A 324 9.41 -7.97 7.62
CA PHE A 324 9.40 -9.42 7.59
C PHE A 324 10.64 -9.99 8.26
N HIS A 325 10.48 -10.83 9.29
CA HIS A 325 11.57 -11.56 9.92
C HIS A 325 11.86 -12.90 9.22
N MET A 326 13.09 -13.34 9.25
CA MET A 326 13.54 -14.58 8.61
C MET A 326 14.61 -15.28 9.45
N GLY A 327 14.23 -15.73 10.64
CA GLY A 327 15.11 -16.44 11.56
C GLY A 327 15.56 -15.62 12.76
N GLU A 328 15.27 -14.34 12.82
CA GLU A 328 15.43 -13.54 14.03
C GLU A 328 14.57 -14.09 15.17
N TYR A 329 15.07 -14.03 16.39
CA TYR A 329 14.39 -14.49 17.62
C TYR A 329 13.99 -15.98 17.60
N THR A 330 14.67 -16.79 16.81
CA THR A 330 14.34 -18.21 16.49
C THR A 330 13.07 -18.40 15.66
N LEU A 331 12.40 -17.31 15.27
CA LEU A 331 11.18 -17.36 14.45
C LEU A 331 11.51 -17.84 13.03
N SER A 332 10.60 -18.59 12.41
CA SER A 332 10.65 -18.86 10.97
C SER A 332 10.32 -17.60 10.17
N SER A 333 10.27 -17.69 8.84
CA SER A 333 9.84 -16.55 8.02
C SER A 333 8.43 -16.12 8.38
N GLY A 334 8.22 -14.83 8.66
CA GLY A 334 6.94 -14.28 9.09
C GLY A 334 6.98 -12.80 9.43
N LYS A 335 5.89 -12.33 10.05
CA LYS A 335 5.64 -10.95 10.46
C LYS A 335 4.77 -10.90 11.71
N GLN A 336 4.05 -9.80 11.97
CA GLN A 336 3.08 -9.59 13.07
C GLN A 336 3.69 -9.23 14.43
N THR A 337 5.02 -9.29 14.58
CA THR A 337 5.67 -8.94 15.84
C THR A 337 5.91 -7.42 15.98
N ALA A 338 6.14 -6.96 17.21
CA ALA A 338 6.55 -5.57 17.46
C ALA A 338 8.05 -5.34 17.23
N PHE A 339 8.82 -6.36 16.86
CA PHE A 339 10.24 -6.23 16.62
C PHE A 339 10.57 -5.36 15.41
N GLU A 340 11.71 -4.69 15.46
CA GLU A 340 12.20 -3.75 14.44
C GLU A 340 12.14 -4.33 13.01
N THR A 341 12.37 -5.65 12.85
CA THR A 341 12.32 -6.36 11.57
C THR A 341 10.95 -6.33 10.90
N ASP A 342 9.87 -6.27 11.69
CA ASP A 342 8.50 -6.35 11.20
C ASP A 342 7.84 -4.98 11.11
N ILE A 343 8.18 -4.07 12.03
CA ILE A 343 7.53 -2.76 12.10
C ILE A 343 8.26 -1.67 11.32
N ARG A 344 9.58 -1.79 11.07
CA ARG A 344 10.36 -0.81 10.34
C ARG A 344 10.50 -1.17 8.87
N VAL A 345 9.93 -0.35 8.01
CA VAL A 345 9.94 -0.54 6.56
C VAL A 345 10.62 0.62 5.83
N PRO A 346 11.07 0.45 4.57
CA PRO A 346 11.60 1.56 3.81
C PRO A 346 10.51 2.59 3.50
N LEU A 347 10.86 3.87 3.59
CA LEU A 347 10.14 4.97 2.97
C LEU A 347 11.16 5.84 2.26
N ILE A 348 11.12 5.83 0.92
CA ILE A 348 12.01 6.57 0.05
C ILE A 348 11.16 7.46 -0.84
N VAL A 349 11.53 8.73 -0.96
CA VAL A 349 10.81 9.70 -1.77
C VAL A 349 11.76 10.50 -2.64
N SER A 350 11.38 10.69 -3.90
CA SER A 350 12.01 11.64 -4.82
C SER A 350 10.93 12.54 -5.42
N GLY A 351 11.28 13.76 -5.85
CA GLY A 351 10.31 14.66 -6.46
C GLY A 351 10.64 16.13 -6.28
N PRO A 352 9.67 17.03 -6.56
CA PRO A 352 9.88 18.46 -6.50
C PRO A 352 10.28 18.92 -5.10
N GLY A 353 11.41 19.60 -5.00
CA GLY A 353 11.91 20.15 -3.74
C GLY A 353 12.50 19.14 -2.75
N VAL A 354 12.54 17.85 -3.11
CA VAL A 354 13.11 16.79 -2.26
C VAL A 354 14.63 16.78 -2.40
N PRO A 355 15.40 16.95 -1.30
CA PRO A 355 16.86 16.92 -1.35
C PRO A 355 17.40 15.53 -1.69
N ALA A 356 18.38 15.50 -2.61
CA ALA A 356 19.05 14.27 -3.01
C ALA A 356 19.99 13.74 -1.90
N GLY A 357 19.98 12.41 -1.70
CA GLY A 357 20.86 11.71 -0.78
C GLY A 357 20.66 12.04 0.70
N ARG A 358 19.53 12.68 1.05
CA ARG A 358 19.21 13.02 2.45
C ARG A 358 18.68 11.80 3.19
N VAL A 359 19.10 11.67 4.43
CA VAL A 359 18.54 10.70 5.39
C VAL A 359 17.88 11.48 6.54
N VAL A 360 16.60 11.22 6.75
CA VAL A 360 15.79 11.80 7.84
C VAL A 360 15.65 10.76 8.94
N SER A 361 15.98 11.14 10.18
CA SER A 361 15.96 10.26 11.35
C SER A 361 14.83 10.57 12.35
N GLN A 362 13.97 11.52 12.04
CA GLN A 362 12.74 11.75 12.80
C GLN A 362 11.81 10.52 12.70
N LEU A 363 11.06 10.26 13.78
CA LEU A 363 10.07 9.18 13.79
C LEU A 363 8.93 9.50 12.83
N THR A 364 8.70 8.64 11.86
CA THR A 364 7.62 8.75 10.88
C THR A 364 6.84 7.43 10.82
N SER A 365 5.57 7.49 10.43
CA SER A 365 4.67 6.34 10.50
C SER A 365 3.81 6.22 9.24
N SER A 366 3.27 5.03 9.01
CA SER A 366 2.39 4.73 7.87
C SER A 366 1.14 5.63 7.83
N ILE A 367 0.59 6.02 8.97
CA ILE A 367 -0.53 6.98 9.07
C ILE A 367 -0.18 8.39 8.57
N ASP A 368 1.09 8.70 8.35
CA ASP A 368 1.53 10.03 7.89
C ASP A 368 1.39 10.21 6.37
N LEU A 369 1.23 9.12 5.60
CA LEU A 369 1.18 9.20 4.14
C LEU A 369 -0.08 9.91 3.65
N ALA A 370 -1.26 9.56 4.15
CA ALA A 370 -2.52 10.21 3.77
C ALA A 370 -2.47 11.74 3.96
N PRO A 371 -2.18 12.26 5.17
CA PRO A 371 -2.10 13.72 5.37
C PRO A 371 -0.95 14.37 4.60
N THR A 372 0.08 13.62 4.20
CA THR A 372 1.17 14.14 3.37
C THR A 372 0.71 14.36 1.93
N PHE A 373 0.03 13.37 1.32
CA PHE A 373 -0.51 13.51 -0.03
C PHE A 373 -1.54 14.65 -0.08
N GLU A 374 -2.45 14.74 0.89
CA GLU A 374 -3.42 15.82 1.01
C GLU A 374 -2.74 17.20 1.13
N THR A 375 -1.75 17.34 2.03
CA THR A 375 -1.00 18.60 2.21
C THR A 375 -0.30 19.03 0.94
N LEU A 376 0.40 18.09 0.26
CA LEU A 376 1.12 18.39 -0.99
C LEU A 376 0.18 18.72 -2.14
N ALA A 377 -1.03 18.18 -2.12
CA ALA A 377 -2.09 18.52 -3.05
C ALA A 377 -2.77 19.87 -2.73
N GLY A 378 -2.40 20.53 -1.63
CA GLY A 378 -3.00 21.79 -1.18
C GLY A 378 -4.38 21.62 -0.54
N LEU A 379 -4.69 20.42 -0.02
CA LEU A 379 -5.95 20.11 0.65
C LEU A 379 -5.83 20.27 2.17
N PRO A 380 -6.93 20.58 2.85
CA PRO A 380 -6.96 20.53 4.30
C PRO A 380 -6.95 19.06 4.76
N VAL A 381 -6.11 18.75 5.76
CA VAL A 381 -6.11 17.45 6.42
C VAL A 381 -7.33 17.36 7.35
N PRO A 382 -8.18 16.33 7.24
CA PRO A 382 -9.32 16.15 8.15
C PRO A 382 -8.87 16.01 9.62
N ALA A 383 -9.63 16.58 10.54
CA ALA A 383 -9.32 16.54 11.97
C ALA A 383 -9.35 15.12 12.58
N SER A 384 -10.00 14.17 11.91
CA SER A 384 -10.06 12.76 12.27
C SER A 384 -8.82 11.96 11.89
N VAL A 385 -7.92 12.51 11.07
CA VAL A 385 -6.64 11.87 10.70
C VAL A 385 -5.69 11.98 11.90
N ASP A 386 -5.10 10.85 12.31
CA ASP A 386 -4.19 10.77 13.47
C ASP A 386 -2.75 11.11 13.08
N GLY A 387 -2.41 10.84 11.82
CA GLY A 387 -1.10 11.09 11.23
C GLY A 387 -0.76 12.57 11.09
N HIS A 388 0.50 12.83 10.75
CA HIS A 388 1.01 14.18 10.54
C HIS A 388 1.78 14.28 9.22
N SER A 389 1.55 15.34 8.47
CA SER A 389 2.18 15.53 7.15
C SER A 389 3.71 15.52 7.20
N LEU A 390 4.33 14.73 6.36
CA LEU A 390 5.78 14.65 6.16
C LEU A 390 6.30 15.67 5.14
N ALA A 391 5.45 16.50 4.55
CA ALA A 391 5.81 17.42 3.47
C ALA A 391 7.01 18.32 3.83
N GLY A 392 7.07 18.83 5.06
CA GLY A 392 8.21 19.62 5.55
C GLY A 392 9.50 18.80 5.59
N LEU A 393 9.46 17.56 6.10
CA LEU A 393 10.61 16.66 6.14
C LEU A 393 11.08 16.30 4.71
N TRP A 394 10.13 16.03 3.81
CA TRP A 394 10.44 15.75 2.40
C TRP A 394 11.11 16.94 1.70
N HIS A 395 10.78 18.17 2.09
CA HIS A 395 11.40 19.39 1.57
C HIS A 395 12.66 19.84 2.34
N GLY A 396 13.24 18.95 3.14
CA GLY A 396 14.50 19.22 3.81
C GLY A 396 14.39 20.06 5.08
N GLN A 397 13.20 20.29 5.60
CA GLN A 397 13.00 20.97 6.88
C GLN A 397 13.31 20.01 8.05
N ASP A 398 13.79 20.60 9.15
CA ASP A 398 14.00 19.90 10.42
C ASP A 398 13.14 20.58 11.49
N PRO A 399 11.84 20.22 11.61
CA PRO A 399 10.94 20.89 12.53
C PRO A 399 11.32 20.60 13.98
N VAL A 400 11.31 21.64 14.81
CA VAL A 400 11.48 21.53 16.26
C VAL A 400 10.18 20.96 16.85
N GLY A 401 10.30 20.09 17.87
CA GLY A 401 9.13 19.52 18.56
C GLY A 401 8.45 18.41 17.73
N TRP A 402 9.21 17.72 16.89
CA TRP A 402 8.70 16.53 16.20
C TRP A 402 8.35 15.43 17.23
N ARG A 403 7.40 14.56 16.88
CA ARG A 403 6.96 13.48 17.77
C ARG A 403 8.13 12.60 18.25
N LEU A 404 8.00 12.07 19.46
CA LEU A 404 8.99 11.20 20.11
C LEU A 404 8.46 9.77 20.32
N ALA A 405 7.21 9.50 19.99
CA ALA A 405 6.60 8.18 20.10
C ALA A 405 5.67 7.87 18.94
N ILE A 406 5.55 6.58 18.63
CA ILE A 406 4.62 6.00 17.66
C ILE A 406 3.95 4.81 18.33
N LEU A 407 2.64 4.65 18.14
CA LEU A 407 1.88 3.47 18.56
C LEU A 407 1.96 2.38 17.50
N ILE A 408 2.09 1.13 17.93
CA ILE A 408 1.91 -0.07 17.12
C ILE A 408 0.84 -0.90 17.84
N GLU A 409 -0.19 -1.33 17.10
CA GLU A 409 -1.30 -2.13 17.61
C GLU A 409 -1.39 -3.43 16.82
N HIS A 410 -1.75 -4.51 17.50
CA HIS A 410 -1.92 -5.80 16.86
C HIS A 410 -2.94 -6.65 17.60
N HIS A 411 -3.90 -7.21 16.87
CA HIS A 411 -4.82 -8.22 17.39
C HIS A 411 -4.41 -9.61 16.91
N GLY A 412 -4.00 -10.44 17.82
CA GLY A 412 -3.53 -11.80 17.51
C GLY A 412 -3.92 -12.82 18.58
N PRO A 413 -3.63 -14.08 18.28
CA PRO A 413 -3.24 -14.63 16.98
C PRO A 413 -4.42 -14.72 16.01
N ASP A 414 -4.16 -14.54 14.70
CA ASP A 414 -5.18 -14.75 13.66
C ASP A 414 -5.38 -16.24 13.39
N TYR A 415 -6.63 -16.68 13.46
CA TYR A 415 -7.03 -18.09 13.25
C TYR A 415 -7.80 -18.30 11.94
N SER A 416 -7.96 -17.29 11.10
CA SER A 416 -8.67 -17.46 9.83
C SER A 416 -7.98 -18.53 8.96
N PRO A 417 -8.67 -19.61 8.58
CA PRO A 417 -8.05 -20.66 7.77
C PRO A 417 -7.70 -20.19 6.35
N ASP A 418 -8.33 -19.11 5.90
CA ASP A 418 -8.16 -18.55 4.55
C ASP A 418 -7.16 -17.39 4.52
N ASP A 419 -6.57 -17.03 5.66
CA ASP A 419 -5.56 -15.99 5.70
C ASP A 419 -4.22 -16.53 5.16
N PRO A 420 -3.64 -15.92 4.10
CA PRO A 420 -2.35 -16.33 3.56
C PRO A 420 -1.20 -16.14 4.55
N ASP A 421 -1.37 -15.27 5.55
CA ASP A 421 -0.38 -14.95 6.58
C ASP A 421 -0.48 -15.85 7.82
N ARG A 422 -1.48 -16.75 7.84
CA ARG A 422 -1.64 -17.68 8.94
C ARG A 422 -0.43 -18.60 9.08
N GLN A 423 0.26 -18.48 10.19
CA GLN A 423 1.38 -19.36 10.51
C GLN A 423 0.87 -20.69 11.07
N THR A 424 1.16 -21.78 10.38
CA THR A 424 0.62 -23.11 10.74
C THR A 424 1.58 -23.97 11.56
N SER A 425 2.88 -23.58 11.63
CA SER A 425 3.89 -24.33 12.38
C SER A 425 5.01 -23.39 12.84
N LYS A 426 5.39 -23.50 14.11
CA LYS A 426 6.35 -22.61 14.76
C LYS A 426 5.95 -21.11 14.62
N PRO A 427 4.74 -20.77 15.03
CA PRO A 427 4.20 -19.47 14.75
C PRO A 427 4.97 -18.37 15.47
N GLY A 428 5.33 -17.35 14.72
CA GLY A 428 5.70 -16.07 15.26
C GLY A 428 4.49 -15.20 15.55
N ASP A 429 3.30 -15.80 15.73
CA ASP A 429 2.06 -15.09 16.00
C ASP A 429 2.01 -14.67 17.46
N PRO A 430 2.30 -13.43 17.80
CA PRO A 430 2.14 -12.94 19.16
C PRO A 430 0.65 -12.84 19.53
N PRO A 431 0.29 -12.91 20.82
CA PRO A 431 -1.03 -12.52 21.27
C PRO A 431 -1.22 -11.00 21.06
N THR A 432 -2.47 -10.54 21.09
CA THR A 432 -2.81 -9.10 21.04
C THR A 432 -1.88 -8.27 21.92
N TYR A 433 -1.37 -7.18 21.34
CA TYR A 433 -0.50 -6.23 22.04
C TYR A 433 -0.71 -4.80 21.55
N GLU A 434 -0.35 -3.87 22.41
CA GLU A 434 -0.04 -2.47 22.08
C GLU A 434 1.43 -2.20 22.41
N ALA A 435 2.09 -1.45 21.52
CA ALA A 435 3.48 -1.09 21.71
C ALA A 435 3.75 0.39 21.42
N VAL A 436 4.73 0.95 22.12
CA VAL A 436 5.25 2.28 21.82
C VAL A 436 6.70 2.19 21.35
N ARG A 437 6.96 2.77 20.18
CA ARG A 437 8.30 2.90 19.60
C ARG A 437 8.75 4.36 19.72
N THR A 438 9.89 4.58 20.38
CA THR A 438 10.55 5.89 20.51
C THR A 438 11.89 5.88 19.76
N PRO A 439 12.64 7.00 19.65
CA PRO A 439 13.97 6.97 19.03
C PRO A 439 14.96 5.98 19.66
N THR A 440 14.78 5.63 20.93
CA THR A 440 15.73 4.82 21.71
C THR A 440 15.11 3.67 22.48
N ALA A 441 13.80 3.42 22.34
CA ALA A 441 13.14 2.37 23.10
C ALA A 441 12.00 1.72 22.31
N LEU A 442 11.78 0.44 22.58
CA LEU A 442 10.56 -0.29 22.27
C LEU A 442 9.96 -0.80 23.58
N TYR A 443 8.69 -0.50 23.83
CA TYR A 443 7.92 -1.06 24.94
C TYR A 443 6.66 -1.73 24.40
N VAL A 444 6.46 -3.00 24.75
CA VAL A 444 5.32 -3.81 24.33
C VAL A 444 4.54 -4.26 25.54
N ARG A 445 3.21 -4.14 25.48
CA ARG A 445 2.28 -4.63 26.49
C ARG A 445 1.28 -5.59 25.84
N TYR A 446 1.33 -6.84 26.24
CA TYR A 446 0.42 -7.87 25.77
C TYR A 446 -0.88 -7.89 26.57
N ALA A 447 -2.02 -8.24 25.94
CA ALA A 447 -3.31 -8.37 26.60
C ALA A 447 -3.30 -9.34 27.79
N GLY A 448 -2.41 -10.36 27.76
CA GLY A 448 -2.19 -11.30 28.88
C GLY A 448 -1.33 -10.76 30.03
N GLY A 449 -0.92 -9.49 29.99
CA GLY A 449 -0.13 -8.83 31.04
C GLY A 449 1.39 -9.03 30.94
N ALA A 450 1.88 -9.84 29.99
CA ALA A 450 3.32 -9.90 29.69
C ALA A 450 3.80 -8.57 29.09
N GLN A 451 5.09 -8.26 29.28
CA GLN A 451 5.68 -7.02 28.81
C GLN A 451 7.07 -7.27 28.23
N GLU A 452 7.44 -6.44 27.25
CA GLU A 452 8.80 -6.33 26.77
C GLU A 452 9.24 -4.86 26.82
N TYR A 453 10.49 -4.65 27.15
CA TYR A 453 11.13 -3.33 27.08
C TYR A 453 12.56 -3.50 26.62
N TYR A 454 12.91 -2.81 25.54
CA TYR A 454 14.26 -2.80 24.96
C TYR A 454 14.79 -1.37 24.87
N ASP A 455 16.03 -1.15 25.34
CA ASP A 455 16.79 0.07 25.06
C ASP A 455 17.46 -0.09 23.70
N THR A 456 16.78 0.34 22.64
CA THR A 456 17.25 0.14 21.26
C THR A 456 18.45 1.03 20.89
N ALA A 457 18.86 1.97 21.76
CA ALA A 457 20.10 2.72 21.57
C ALA A 457 21.34 1.86 21.88
N THR A 458 21.24 0.98 22.86
CA THR A 458 22.34 0.08 23.29
C THR A 458 22.13 -1.35 22.82
N ASP A 459 20.90 -1.75 22.58
CA ASP A 459 20.48 -3.07 22.08
C ASP A 459 19.62 -2.95 20.80
N PRO A 460 20.20 -2.59 19.66
CA PRO A 460 19.46 -2.37 18.43
C PRO A 460 18.87 -3.65 17.80
N TYR A 461 19.16 -4.80 18.39
CA TYR A 461 18.63 -6.10 17.97
C TYR A 461 17.64 -6.70 18.97
N GLU A 462 17.24 -5.94 19.99
CA GLU A 462 16.14 -6.31 20.91
C GLU A 462 16.38 -7.68 21.57
N LEU A 463 17.60 -7.89 22.10
CA LEU A 463 18.04 -9.15 22.68
C LEU A 463 18.09 -9.18 24.21
N ASP A 464 17.87 -8.05 24.89
CA ASP A 464 17.81 -7.98 26.36
C ASP A 464 16.50 -7.33 26.81
N ASN A 465 15.45 -8.14 27.04
CA ASN A 465 14.18 -7.67 27.56
C ASN A 465 14.35 -7.20 29.02
N LEU A 466 14.30 -5.91 29.21
CA LEU A 466 14.51 -5.20 30.49
C LEU A 466 13.20 -5.03 31.30
N ALA A 467 12.04 -5.46 30.82
CA ALA A 467 10.76 -5.23 31.48
C ALA A 467 10.74 -5.73 32.94
N GLY A 468 11.43 -6.86 33.22
CA GLY A 468 11.59 -7.40 34.58
C GLY A 468 12.43 -6.52 35.52
N LYS A 469 13.24 -5.60 34.99
CA LYS A 469 14.01 -4.59 35.73
C LYS A 469 13.22 -3.29 35.96
N GLY A 470 12.06 -3.17 35.33
CA GLY A 470 11.17 -2.01 35.39
C GLY A 470 11.11 -1.27 34.06
N VAL A 471 9.90 -0.98 33.60
CA VAL A 471 9.66 -0.15 32.41
C VAL A 471 9.66 1.32 32.84
N PRO A 472 10.33 2.24 32.13
CA PRO A 472 10.25 3.67 32.41
C PRO A 472 8.79 4.17 32.39
N GLU A 473 8.43 4.96 33.39
CA GLU A 473 7.05 5.44 33.57
C GLU A 473 6.58 6.27 32.34
N VAL A 474 7.48 7.05 31.75
CA VAL A 474 7.18 7.85 30.56
C VAL A 474 6.72 7.00 29.37
N LEU A 475 7.23 5.75 29.21
CA LEU A 475 6.79 4.84 28.16
C LEU A 475 5.40 4.28 28.41
N ARG A 476 5.07 3.96 29.70
CA ARG A 476 3.71 3.54 30.07
C ARG A 476 2.69 4.65 29.85
N GLN A 477 3.06 5.88 30.24
CA GLN A 477 2.19 7.05 30.05
C GLN A 477 1.98 7.33 28.55
N ALA A 478 3.04 7.27 27.75
CA ALA A 478 2.95 7.44 26.31
C ALA A 478 2.04 6.37 25.66
N LEU A 479 2.21 5.10 26.04
CA LEU A 479 1.37 4.02 25.54
C LEU A 479 -0.10 4.26 25.92
N ASN A 480 -0.40 4.52 27.19
CA ASN A 480 -1.77 4.78 27.66
C ASN A 480 -2.42 6.01 27.00
N ALA A 481 -1.63 7.01 26.63
CA ALA A 481 -2.14 8.20 25.94
C ALA A 481 -2.39 7.94 24.46
N LEU A 482 -1.48 7.19 23.80
CA LEU A 482 -1.57 6.90 22.37
C LEU A 482 -2.68 5.89 22.04
N GLU A 483 -2.88 4.84 22.85
CA GLU A 483 -3.91 3.82 22.63
C GLU A 483 -5.35 4.34 22.67
N THR A 484 -5.54 5.57 23.16
CA THR A 484 -6.85 6.21 23.30
C THR A 484 -6.95 7.54 22.58
N CYS A 485 -5.86 7.99 21.94
CA CYS A 485 -5.88 9.24 21.20
C CYS A 485 -6.80 9.16 19.99
N ARG A 486 -7.41 10.30 19.58
CA ARG A 486 -8.26 10.39 18.39
C ARG A 486 -8.05 11.71 17.69
N GLY A 487 -7.70 11.63 16.41
CA GLY A 487 -7.42 12.77 15.56
C GLY A 487 -6.07 13.43 15.83
N GLY A 488 -5.55 14.12 14.82
CA GLY A 488 -4.16 14.57 14.75
C GLY A 488 -3.69 15.41 15.95
N ALA A 489 -4.53 16.30 16.47
CA ALA A 489 -4.12 17.13 17.62
C ALA A 489 -3.93 16.31 18.90
N SER A 490 -4.82 15.35 19.17
CA SER A 490 -4.76 14.47 20.34
C SER A 490 -3.58 13.51 20.23
N CYS A 491 -3.43 12.83 19.08
CA CYS A 491 -2.38 11.84 18.86
C CYS A 491 -1.00 12.50 18.80
N TRP A 492 -0.90 13.70 18.22
CA TRP A 492 0.33 14.47 18.27
C TRP A 492 0.76 14.84 19.70
N ALA A 493 -0.20 15.30 20.53
CA ALA A 493 0.08 15.61 21.92
C ALA A 493 0.51 14.37 22.73
N ALA A 494 -0.16 13.23 22.54
CA ALA A 494 0.18 11.94 23.15
C ALA A 494 1.59 11.46 22.76
N ALA A 495 2.05 11.80 21.57
CA ALA A 495 3.35 11.40 21.04
C ALA A 495 4.55 12.23 21.50
N GLN A 496 4.35 13.26 22.35
CA GLN A 496 5.42 14.19 22.75
C GLN A 496 6.28 13.71 23.91
N LEU A 497 5.96 12.66 24.63
CA LEU A 497 6.66 12.19 25.83
C LEU A 497 6.83 13.33 26.85
N GLY A 498 5.71 13.88 27.31
CA GLY A 498 5.64 15.07 28.17
C GLY A 498 6.28 14.96 29.52
#